data_624b7b75bcd5371da1d09ea4fc551fc0
#
_entry.id   624b7b75bcd5371da1d09ea4fc551fc0
#
_cell.length_a   1.000
_cell.length_b   1.000
_cell.length_c   1.000
_cell.angle_alpha   90.00
_cell.angle_beta   90.00
_cell.angle_gamma   90.00
#
_symmetry.space_group_name_H-M   'P 1'
#
loop_
_entity.id
_entity.type
_entity.pdbx_description
1 polymer ?
#
loop_
_entity_poly.entity_id
_entity_poly.type
_entity_poly.pdbx_seq_one_letter_code
_entity_poly.pdbx_strand_id
1 'polypeptide(L)'
;MMSRFTAKMMRKDMAEYDMDNSKYTQSLGCWHGFVAQQKMISVKKHFGTTEKRYLYLSGWMIAAMRSEFGPLPDQSMHEKTAVPALIGEIYTFLRQADARELNKLFRALDKARNEGNVVEEKTLMAKIDNFETHIVPIIADIDAGFGNEEATYLLAKKMIEAGAACIQMENQVSFDQFSNLASCLIESLTRSLMQSSVVTRQAR
;
A
#
# COMPACT_ATOMS: atom_id res chain seq x y z
N MET A 1 -1.15 -10.06 9.53
CA MET A 1 0.02 -9.39 8.96
C MET A 1 -0.45 -8.64 7.70
N MET A 2 -0.36 -7.31 7.72
CA MET A 2 -0.98 -6.41 6.71
C MET A 2 -0.46 -6.67 5.29
N SER A 3 0.86 -6.76 5.09
CA SER A 3 1.47 -7.05 3.79
C SER A 3 0.93 -8.32 3.13
N ARG A 4 0.71 -9.37 3.91
CA ARG A 4 0.18 -10.64 3.38
C ARG A 4 -1.26 -10.51 2.87
N PHE A 5 -2.08 -9.72 3.55
CA PHE A 5 -3.46 -9.44 3.16
C PHE A 5 -3.51 -8.61 1.88
N THR A 6 -2.82 -7.48 1.85
CA THR A 6 -2.83 -6.55 0.72
C THR A 6 -2.12 -7.09 -0.53
N ALA A 7 -1.03 -7.86 -0.36
CA ALA A 7 -0.40 -8.55 -1.47
C ALA A 7 -1.28 -9.65 -2.09
N LYS A 8 -2.15 -10.30 -1.29
CA LYS A 8 -3.12 -11.26 -1.81
C LYS A 8 -4.19 -10.56 -2.66
N MET A 9 -4.66 -9.37 -2.24
CA MET A 9 -5.55 -8.53 -3.04
C MET A 9 -4.91 -8.20 -4.39
N MET A 10 -3.67 -7.69 -4.35
CA MET A 10 -2.93 -7.29 -5.54
C MET A 10 -2.74 -8.44 -6.53
N ARG A 11 -2.41 -9.65 -6.06
CA ARG A 11 -2.28 -10.84 -6.92
C ARG A 11 -3.59 -11.22 -7.60
N LYS A 12 -4.70 -11.13 -6.87
CA LYS A 12 -6.02 -11.37 -7.44
C LYS A 12 -6.29 -10.40 -8.59
N ASP A 13 -6.07 -9.11 -8.35
CA ASP A 13 -6.29 -8.07 -9.35
C ASP A 13 -5.41 -8.25 -10.59
N MET A 14 -4.13 -8.64 -10.39
CA MET A 14 -3.21 -8.93 -11.49
C MET A 14 -3.66 -10.12 -12.32
N ALA A 15 -4.09 -11.21 -11.68
CA ALA A 15 -4.61 -12.38 -12.38
C ALA A 15 -5.90 -12.06 -13.18
N GLU A 16 -6.76 -11.18 -12.65
CA GLU A 16 -7.94 -10.71 -13.36
C GLU A 16 -7.57 -9.85 -14.57
N TYR A 17 -6.55 -9.00 -14.46
CA TYR A 17 -6.05 -8.19 -15.58
C TYR A 17 -5.41 -9.05 -16.68
N ASP A 18 -4.67 -10.09 -16.30
CA ASP A 18 -4.06 -11.02 -17.27
C ASP A 18 -5.13 -11.78 -18.10
N MET A 19 -6.31 -12.02 -17.50
CA MET A 19 -7.44 -12.64 -18.20
C MET A 19 -8.26 -11.62 -18.99
N ASP A 20 -8.39 -10.39 -18.51
CA ASP A 20 -9.20 -9.34 -19.10
C ASP A 20 -8.57 -7.96 -18.84
N ASN A 21 -7.92 -7.42 -19.85
CA ASN A 21 -7.18 -6.15 -19.76
C ASN A 21 -8.09 -4.93 -19.46
N SER A 22 -9.41 -5.06 -19.59
CA SER A 22 -10.34 -4.01 -19.15
C SER A 22 -10.42 -3.87 -17.65
N LYS A 23 -9.96 -4.88 -16.88
CA LYS A 23 -9.93 -4.92 -15.42
C LYS A 23 -8.64 -4.33 -14.84
N TYR A 24 -8.23 -3.19 -15.34
CA TYR A 24 -7.03 -2.49 -14.88
C TYR A 24 -7.16 -1.97 -13.44
N THR A 25 -6.03 -1.77 -12.81
CA THR A 25 -5.90 -1.15 -11.49
C THR A 25 -5.40 0.28 -11.62
N GLN A 26 -5.66 1.10 -10.60
CA GLN A 26 -5.19 2.47 -10.55
C GLN A 26 -4.40 2.72 -9.26
N SER A 27 -3.18 3.22 -9.38
CA SER A 27 -2.37 3.67 -8.26
C SER A 27 -2.48 5.19 -8.06
N LEU A 28 -2.54 5.60 -6.80
CA LEU A 28 -2.66 6.99 -6.37
C LEU A 28 -1.41 7.37 -5.58
N GLY A 29 -0.65 8.34 -6.06
CA GLY A 29 0.52 8.86 -5.35
C GLY A 29 0.14 9.38 -3.96
N CYS A 30 0.97 9.06 -2.96
CA CYS A 30 0.72 9.44 -1.58
C CYS A 30 2.02 9.66 -0.82
N TRP A 31 2.04 10.65 0.08
CA TRP A 31 3.21 11.03 0.89
C TRP A 31 2.86 11.35 2.35
N HIS A 32 1.61 11.15 2.75
CA HIS A 32 1.13 11.46 4.10
C HIS A 32 -0.11 10.64 4.44
N GLY A 33 -0.20 10.12 5.67
CA GLY A 33 -1.30 9.27 6.12
C GLY A 33 -2.66 9.93 6.03
N PHE A 34 -2.79 11.20 6.41
CA PHE A 34 -4.04 11.93 6.28
C PHE A 34 -4.47 12.10 4.81
N VAL A 35 -3.53 12.38 3.91
CA VAL A 35 -3.82 12.49 2.46
C VAL A 35 -4.30 11.15 1.92
N ALA A 36 -3.66 10.05 2.30
CA ALA A 36 -4.09 8.70 1.94
C ALA A 36 -5.52 8.41 2.40
N GLN A 37 -5.82 8.73 3.67
CA GLN A 37 -7.14 8.57 4.26
C GLN A 37 -8.21 9.35 3.47
N GLN A 38 -7.96 10.64 3.19
CA GLN A 38 -8.91 11.47 2.45
C GLN A 38 -9.13 10.99 1.02
N LYS A 39 -8.06 10.54 0.35
CA LYS A 39 -8.15 9.94 -0.98
C LYS A 39 -9.05 8.69 -0.97
N MET A 40 -8.82 7.76 -0.05
CA MET A 40 -9.57 6.52 -0.01
C MET A 40 -11.04 6.72 0.42
N ILE A 41 -11.31 7.64 1.34
CA ILE A 41 -12.68 8.06 1.68
C ILE A 41 -13.38 8.66 0.44
N SER A 42 -12.69 9.52 -0.30
CA SER A 42 -13.25 10.12 -1.51
C SER A 42 -13.49 9.09 -2.61
N VAL A 43 -12.55 8.18 -2.82
CA VAL A 43 -12.68 7.08 -3.79
C VAL A 43 -13.91 6.23 -3.45
N LYS A 44 -14.04 5.75 -2.22
CA LYS A 44 -15.17 4.95 -1.78
C LYS A 44 -16.49 5.70 -1.93
N LYS A 45 -16.50 6.98 -1.60
CA LYS A 45 -17.70 7.83 -1.75
C LYS A 45 -18.15 8.01 -3.20
N HIS A 46 -17.20 8.20 -4.14
CA HIS A 46 -17.53 8.51 -5.54
C HIS A 46 -17.76 7.27 -6.40
N PHE A 47 -17.00 6.20 -6.14
CA PHE A 47 -17.05 4.97 -6.94
C PHE A 47 -17.81 3.83 -6.27
N GLY A 48 -18.20 3.99 -5.01
CA GLY A 48 -18.87 2.96 -4.22
C GLY A 48 -17.94 1.85 -3.74
N THR A 49 -16.68 1.84 -4.17
CA THR A 49 -15.70 0.79 -3.89
C THR A 49 -14.27 1.33 -3.82
N THR A 50 -13.41 0.62 -3.07
CA THR A 50 -11.96 0.81 -3.05
C THR A 50 -11.22 -0.27 -3.86
N GLU A 51 -11.95 -1.24 -4.42
CA GLU A 51 -11.35 -2.29 -5.22
C GLU A 51 -10.51 -1.75 -6.38
N LYS A 52 -9.43 -2.47 -6.72
CA LYS A 52 -8.49 -2.10 -7.80
C LYS A 52 -7.87 -0.71 -7.65
N ARG A 53 -7.80 -0.19 -6.42
CA ARG A 53 -7.09 1.04 -6.07
C ARG A 53 -5.89 0.70 -5.21
N TYR A 54 -4.76 1.31 -5.53
CA TYR A 54 -3.50 1.14 -4.82
C TYR A 54 -2.98 2.51 -4.37
N LEU A 55 -2.13 2.52 -3.37
CA LEU A 55 -1.35 3.69 -3.01
C LEU A 55 0.09 3.48 -3.46
N TYR A 56 0.66 4.49 -4.10
CA TYR A 56 2.04 4.50 -4.54
C TYR A 56 2.85 5.50 -3.71
N LEU A 57 3.90 5.01 -3.09
CA LEU A 57 4.85 5.81 -2.31
C LEU A 57 6.10 6.00 -3.14
N SER A 58 6.21 7.15 -3.79
CA SER A 58 7.36 7.53 -4.60
C SER A 58 8.54 7.95 -3.73
N GLY A 59 9.72 7.44 -4.00
CA GLY A 59 10.98 7.86 -3.38
C GLY A 59 11.21 9.35 -3.55
N TRP A 60 11.00 9.86 -4.76
CA TRP A 60 11.06 11.29 -5.06
C TRP A 60 10.18 12.16 -4.16
N MET A 61 8.93 11.81 -3.99
CA MET A 61 7.99 12.53 -3.12
C MET A 61 8.44 12.49 -1.65
N ILE A 62 8.99 11.37 -1.22
CA ILE A 62 9.47 11.19 0.15
C ILE A 62 10.75 12.03 0.37
N ALA A 63 11.69 11.99 -0.55
CA ALA A 63 12.90 12.82 -0.51
C ALA A 63 12.55 14.32 -0.44
N ALA A 64 11.61 14.77 -1.27
CA ALA A 64 11.20 16.17 -1.33
C ALA A 64 10.38 16.64 -0.13
N MET A 65 9.57 15.77 0.49
CA MET A 65 8.51 16.17 1.43
C MET A 65 8.71 15.66 2.85
N ARG A 66 9.54 14.64 3.06
CA ARG A 66 9.60 13.91 4.34
C ARG A 66 11.00 13.76 4.93
N SER A 67 12.05 14.22 4.25
CA SER A 67 13.39 14.20 4.81
C SER A 67 13.53 15.15 5.98
N GLU A 68 14.21 14.71 7.05
CA GLU A 68 14.55 15.55 8.21
C GLU A 68 15.60 16.64 7.88
N PHE A 69 16.31 16.46 6.77
CA PHE A 69 17.31 17.43 6.28
C PHE A 69 16.73 18.50 5.33
N GLY A 70 15.40 18.57 5.19
CA GLY A 70 14.73 19.43 4.21
C GLY A 70 14.57 18.73 2.85
N PRO A 71 14.08 19.44 1.83
CA PRO A 71 13.86 18.87 0.52
C PRO A 71 15.16 18.33 -0.11
N LEU A 72 15.18 17.05 -0.42
CA LEU A 72 16.31 16.37 -1.05
C LEU A 72 15.97 15.93 -2.49
N PRO A 73 16.97 15.76 -3.36
CA PRO A 73 16.77 15.20 -4.68
C PRO A 73 16.44 13.70 -4.60
N ASP A 74 15.85 13.20 -5.69
CA ASP A 74 15.53 11.80 -5.90
C ASP A 74 16.79 10.99 -6.30
N GLN A 75 17.55 10.57 -5.34
CA GLN A 75 18.79 9.81 -5.55
C GLN A 75 19.11 8.88 -4.37
N SER A 76 18.10 8.28 -3.76
CA SER A 76 18.27 7.45 -2.55
C SER A 76 19.00 8.18 -1.41
N MET A 77 18.82 9.50 -1.31
CA MET A 77 19.53 10.32 -0.33
C MET A 77 18.74 10.56 0.95
N HIS A 78 17.43 10.32 0.94
CA HIS A 78 16.60 10.45 2.14
C HIS A 78 16.85 9.30 3.12
N GLU A 79 16.33 9.42 4.32
CA GLU A 79 16.52 8.45 5.39
C GLU A 79 15.88 7.10 5.03
N LYS A 80 16.66 6.02 5.12
CA LYS A 80 16.21 4.65 4.80
C LYS A 80 14.93 4.21 5.52
N THR A 81 14.65 4.81 6.66
CA THR A 81 13.48 4.49 7.48
C THR A 81 12.23 5.29 7.11
N ALA A 82 12.36 6.33 6.27
CA ALA A 82 11.25 7.22 5.92
C ALA A 82 10.09 6.49 5.23
N VAL A 83 10.39 5.64 4.24
CA VAL A 83 9.36 4.87 3.52
C VAL A 83 8.65 3.86 4.44
N PRO A 84 9.35 3.00 5.18
CA PRO A 84 8.71 2.09 6.14
C PRO A 84 7.86 2.82 7.20
N ALA A 85 8.33 3.95 7.71
CA ALA A 85 7.55 4.75 8.66
C ALA A 85 6.27 5.29 8.04
N LEU A 86 6.34 5.80 6.81
CA LEU A 86 5.18 6.29 6.07
C LEU A 86 4.15 5.17 5.79
N ILE A 87 4.58 3.96 5.45
CA ILE A 87 3.69 2.81 5.29
C ILE A 87 2.89 2.56 6.58
N GLY A 88 3.55 2.54 7.71
CA GLY A 88 2.91 2.37 9.02
C GLY A 88 1.93 3.49 9.37
N GLU A 89 2.32 4.73 9.09
CA GLU A 89 1.47 5.92 9.25
C GLU A 89 0.20 5.79 8.40
N ILE A 90 0.34 5.49 7.12
CA ILE A 90 -0.80 5.37 6.19
C ILE A 90 -1.79 4.31 6.68
N TYR A 91 -1.33 3.12 7.04
CA TYR A 91 -2.25 2.09 7.54
C TYR A 91 -2.92 2.48 8.86
N THR A 92 -2.27 3.28 9.69
CA THR A 92 -2.90 3.82 10.90
C THR A 92 -4.07 4.73 10.55
N PHE A 93 -3.90 5.63 9.58
CA PHE A 93 -4.96 6.52 9.12
C PHE A 93 -6.09 5.79 8.38
N LEU A 94 -5.77 4.77 7.57
CA LEU A 94 -6.79 3.97 6.87
C LEU A 94 -7.64 3.16 7.85
N ARG A 95 -7.01 2.52 8.84
CA ARG A 95 -7.75 1.84 9.93
C ARG A 95 -8.62 2.79 10.72
N GLN A 96 -8.18 4.03 10.92
CA GLN A 96 -9.00 5.03 11.59
C GLN A 96 -10.24 5.41 10.74
N ALA A 97 -10.13 5.44 9.40
CA ALA A 97 -11.28 5.63 8.52
C ALA A 97 -12.29 4.48 8.67
N ASP A 98 -11.81 3.24 8.64
CA ASP A 98 -12.65 2.05 8.85
C ASP A 98 -13.36 2.10 10.21
N ALA A 99 -12.62 2.38 11.27
CA ALA A 99 -13.17 2.47 12.61
C ALA A 99 -14.25 3.56 12.72
N ARG A 100 -14.06 4.71 12.09
CA ARG A 100 -15.05 5.80 12.07
C ARG A 100 -16.34 5.42 11.33
N GLU A 101 -16.20 4.75 10.19
CA GLU A 101 -17.35 4.32 9.38
C GLU A 101 -18.11 3.21 10.10
N LEU A 102 -17.42 2.19 10.60
CA LEU A 102 -18.02 1.10 11.37
C LEU A 102 -18.73 1.61 12.63
N ASN A 103 -18.12 2.53 13.38
CA ASN A 103 -18.77 3.14 14.54
C ASN A 103 -20.09 3.84 14.20
N LYS A 104 -20.19 4.50 13.03
CA LYS A 104 -21.46 5.09 12.59
C LYS A 104 -22.51 4.03 12.29
N LEU A 105 -22.10 2.92 11.65
CA LEU A 105 -22.98 1.81 11.33
C LEU A 105 -23.50 1.11 12.62
N PHE A 106 -22.60 0.84 13.58
CA PHE A 106 -22.98 0.24 14.86
C PHE A 106 -23.91 1.12 15.68
N ARG A 107 -23.66 2.45 15.74
CA ARG A 107 -24.56 3.39 16.42
C ARG A 107 -25.94 3.45 15.75
N ALA A 108 -25.99 3.41 14.44
CA ALA A 108 -27.26 3.36 13.71
C ALA A 108 -28.00 2.03 13.98
N LEU A 109 -27.26 0.92 14.03
CA LEU A 109 -27.80 -0.40 14.36
C LEU A 109 -28.41 -0.44 15.79
N ASP A 110 -27.70 0.10 16.78
CA ASP A 110 -28.18 0.17 18.14
C ASP A 110 -29.46 1.04 18.24
N LYS A 111 -29.49 2.14 17.49
CA LYS A 111 -30.70 2.98 17.41
C LYS A 111 -31.87 2.22 16.79
N ALA A 112 -31.69 1.55 15.65
CA ALA A 112 -32.73 0.78 14.98
C ALA A 112 -33.28 -0.34 15.90
N ARG A 113 -32.42 -0.99 16.68
CA ARG A 113 -32.81 -2.00 17.68
C ARG A 113 -33.66 -1.40 18.78
N ASN A 114 -33.27 -0.27 19.34
CA ASN A 114 -33.99 0.42 20.38
C ASN A 114 -35.37 0.91 19.93
N GLU A 115 -35.49 1.26 18.64
CA GLU A 115 -36.75 1.70 18.02
C GLU A 115 -37.61 0.52 17.51
N GLY A 116 -37.12 -0.71 17.58
CA GLY A 116 -37.81 -1.92 17.12
C GLY A 116 -37.93 -1.97 15.56
N ASN A 117 -37.10 -1.23 14.83
CA ASN A 117 -37.11 -1.18 13.37
C ASN A 117 -36.36 -2.38 12.77
N VAL A 118 -37.04 -3.51 12.66
CA VAL A 118 -36.44 -4.79 12.17
C VAL A 118 -35.92 -4.70 10.72
N VAL A 119 -36.55 -3.88 9.87
CA VAL A 119 -36.13 -3.72 8.47
C VAL A 119 -34.79 -2.98 8.38
N GLU A 120 -34.66 -1.90 9.12
CA GLU A 120 -33.44 -1.11 9.18
C GLU A 120 -32.31 -1.90 9.86
N GLU A 121 -32.61 -2.63 10.94
CA GLU A 121 -31.65 -3.52 11.61
C GLU A 121 -31.02 -4.52 10.62
N LYS A 122 -31.84 -5.24 9.85
CA LYS A 122 -31.35 -6.20 8.85
C LYS A 122 -30.49 -5.53 7.78
N THR A 123 -30.89 -4.33 7.33
CA THR A 123 -30.15 -3.57 6.33
C THR A 123 -28.78 -3.14 6.84
N LEU A 124 -28.70 -2.67 8.10
CA LEU A 124 -27.46 -2.22 8.73
C LEU A 124 -26.54 -3.40 9.05
N MET A 125 -27.08 -4.53 9.50
CA MET A 125 -26.31 -5.74 9.66
C MET A 125 -25.67 -6.18 8.34
N ALA A 126 -26.43 -6.23 7.25
CA ALA A 126 -25.88 -6.57 5.93
C ALA A 126 -24.78 -5.60 5.49
N LYS A 127 -24.89 -4.31 5.79
CA LYS A 127 -23.82 -3.31 5.50
C LYS A 127 -22.57 -3.54 6.36
N ILE A 128 -22.72 -3.99 7.60
CA ILE A 128 -21.61 -4.31 8.49
C ILE A 128 -20.92 -5.59 8.03
N ASP A 129 -21.68 -6.65 7.73
CA ASP A 129 -21.16 -7.94 7.29
C ASP A 129 -20.40 -7.84 5.95
N ASN A 130 -20.87 -6.97 5.06
CA ASN A 130 -20.25 -6.71 3.76
C ASN A 130 -19.39 -5.43 3.77
N PHE A 131 -18.87 -5.03 4.93
CA PHE A 131 -18.09 -3.80 5.04
C PHE A 131 -16.82 -3.87 4.18
N GLU A 132 -16.70 -2.93 3.26
CA GLU A 132 -15.51 -2.77 2.46
C GLU A 132 -14.51 -1.83 3.14
N THR A 133 -13.31 -2.32 3.37
CA THR A 133 -12.24 -1.58 4.06
C THR A 133 -11.67 -0.45 3.18
N HIS A 134 -11.14 0.61 3.82
CA HIS A 134 -10.31 1.61 3.16
C HIS A 134 -8.85 1.15 2.98
N ILE A 135 -8.51 -0.03 3.51
CA ILE A 135 -7.17 -0.60 3.40
C ILE A 135 -6.98 -1.15 2.00
N VAL A 136 -6.01 -0.59 1.28
CA VAL A 136 -5.65 -0.97 -0.08
C VAL A 136 -4.17 -1.34 -0.17
N PRO A 137 -3.74 -2.06 -1.21
CA PRO A 137 -2.33 -2.37 -1.42
C PRO A 137 -1.47 -1.11 -1.53
N ILE A 138 -0.29 -1.15 -0.91
CA ILE A 138 0.74 -0.11 -1.02
C ILE A 138 1.88 -0.65 -1.87
N ILE A 139 2.23 0.08 -2.92
CA ILE A 139 3.45 -0.08 -3.70
C ILE A 139 4.47 0.91 -3.14
N ALA A 140 5.58 0.42 -2.65
CA ALA A 140 6.63 1.23 -2.03
C ALA A 140 7.87 1.27 -2.92
N ASP A 141 8.35 2.47 -3.18
CA ASP A 141 9.58 2.71 -3.90
C ASP A 141 10.79 2.51 -2.96
N ILE A 142 11.76 1.74 -3.43
CA ILE A 142 13.03 1.52 -2.74
C ILE A 142 14.19 2.17 -3.51
N ASP A 143 13.87 3.00 -4.51
CA ASP A 143 14.85 3.59 -5.44
C ASP A 143 15.83 2.51 -5.95
N ALA A 144 17.16 2.79 -5.92
CA ALA A 144 18.21 1.84 -6.27
C ALA A 144 18.66 0.91 -5.12
N GLY A 145 17.97 0.93 -3.95
CA GLY A 145 18.23 0.02 -2.83
C GLY A 145 18.95 0.59 -1.63
N PHE A 146 19.39 1.86 -1.66
CA PHE A 146 20.03 2.56 -0.53
C PHE A 146 21.34 1.95 -0.02
N GLY A 147 22.14 1.34 -0.87
CA GLY A 147 23.46 0.81 -0.54
C GLY A 147 23.74 -0.53 -1.20
N ASN A 148 24.49 -1.38 -0.50
CA ASN A 148 24.81 -2.72 -0.98
C ASN A 148 23.62 -3.69 -0.86
N GLU A 149 23.82 -4.92 -1.27
CA GLU A 149 22.79 -5.98 -1.28
C GLU A 149 22.18 -6.26 0.10
N GLU A 150 23.01 -6.29 1.14
CA GLU A 150 22.53 -6.51 2.51
C GLU A 150 21.68 -5.35 3.01
N ALA A 151 22.07 -4.11 2.70
CA ALA A 151 21.31 -2.91 3.04
C ALA A 151 19.96 -2.91 2.32
N THR A 152 19.93 -3.26 1.05
CA THR A 152 18.71 -3.38 0.24
C THR A 152 17.80 -4.48 0.78
N TYR A 153 18.37 -5.66 1.12
CA TYR A 153 17.61 -6.76 1.73
C TYR A 153 16.94 -6.33 3.05
N LEU A 154 17.70 -5.68 3.94
CA LEU A 154 17.19 -5.24 5.23
C LEU A 154 16.10 -4.18 5.08
N LEU A 155 16.26 -3.26 4.14
CA LEU A 155 15.26 -2.24 3.86
C LEU A 155 13.98 -2.85 3.25
N ALA A 156 14.10 -3.73 2.27
CA ALA A 156 12.98 -4.45 1.69
C ALA A 156 12.21 -5.26 2.76
N LYS A 157 12.93 -5.97 3.61
CA LYS A 157 12.35 -6.68 4.76
C LYS A 157 11.55 -5.72 5.65
N LYS A 158 12.11 -4.58 5.97
CA LYS A 158 11.45 -3.57 6.83
C LYS A 158 10.21 -2.98 6.18
N MET A 159 10.23 -2.73 4.86
CA MET A 159 9.04 -2.29 4.11
C MET A 159 7.92 -3.33 4.14
N ILE A 160 8.26 -4.62 3.95
CA ILE A 160 7.29 -5.72 4.01
C ILE A 160 6.71 -5.85 5.42
N GLU A 161 7.53 -5.75 6.45
CA GLU A 161 7.09 -5.78 7.86
C GLU A 161 6.17 -4.60 8.17
N ALA A 162 6.45 -3.41 7.61
CA ALA A 162 5.58 -2.24 7.72
C ALA A 162 4.24 -2.40 6.97
N GLY A 163 4.18 -3.30 5.97
CA GLY A 163 2.95 -3.65 5.28
C GLY A 163 2.93 -3.43 3.77
N ALA A 164 4.06 -3.12 3.12
CA ALA A 164 4.12 -3.01 1.67
C ALA A 164 3.59 -4.28 0.99
N ALA A 165 2.72 -4.10 0.01
CA ALA A 165 2.19 -5.19 -0.81
C ALA A 165 3.11 -5.50 -2.00
N CYS A 166 3.81 -4.48 -2.47
CA CYS A 166 4.79 -4.54 -3.55
C CYS A 166 5.93 -3.56 -3.26
N ILE A 167 7.11 -3.88 -3.74
CA ILE A 167 8.28 -3.02 -3.71
C ILE A 167 8.70 -2.78 -5.16
N GLN A 168 8.86 -1.52 -5.54
CA GLN A 168 9.46 -1.11 -6.80
C GLN A 168 10.94 -0.85 -6.56
N MET A 169 11.78 -1.44 -7.37
CA MET A 169 13.23 -1.21 -7.37
C MET A 169 13.65 -0.77 -8.76
N GLU A 170 14.47 0.25 -8.82
CA GLU A 170 15.04 0.77 -10.04
C GLU A 170 16.44 0.19 -10.29
N ASN A 171 16.82 0.08 -11.55
CA ASN A 171 18.15 -0.37 -11.96
C ASN A 171 19.06 0.80 -12.34
N GLN A 172 18.89 1.95 -11.68
CA GLN A 172 19.78 3.08 -11.90
C GLN A 172 21.20 2.72 -11.49
N VAL A 173 22.12 2.87 -12.40
CA VAL A 173 23.55 2.69 -12.14
C VAL A 173 24.05 3.96 -11.45
N SER A 174 24.19 3.94 -10.13
CA SER A 174 25.12 4.86 -9.48
C SER A 174 26.53 4.52 -9.97
N PHE A 175 27.28 5.53 -10.36
CA PHE A 175 28.62 5.44 -10.94
C PHE A 175 29.52 4.46 -10.18
N ASP A 176 29.67 3.26 -10.52
CA ASP A 176 30.54 2.16 -10.11
C ASP A 176 29.82 0.92 -9.57
N GLN A 177 29.88 -0.12 -10.38
CA GLN A 177 29.86 -1.54 -10.01
C GLN A 177 28.53 -2.28 -9.73
N PHE A 178 27.33 -1.69 -9.79
CA PHE A 178 26.12 -2.38 -9.33
C PHE A 178 25.17 -2.96 -10.38
N SER A 179 25.48 -2.95 -11.66
CA SER A 179 24.58 -3.44 -12.72
C SER A 179 24.21 -4.94 -12.65
N ASN A 180 25.04 -5.76 -11.98
CA ASN A 180 24.80 -7.19 -11.85
C ASN A 180 24.07 -7.58 -10.55
N LEU A 181 24.06 -6.71 -9.55
CA LEU A 181 23.51 -7.00 -8.23
C LEU A 181 21.97 -6.84 -8.17
N ALA A 182 21.42 -5.83 -8.81
CA ALA A 182 19.97 -5.60 -8.82
C ALA A 182 19.23 -6.79 -9.44
N SER A 183 19.75 -7.36 -10.52
CA SER A 183 19.16 -8.54 -11.18
C SER A 183 19.23 -9.79 -10.29
N CYS A 184 20.35 -10.01 -9.60
CA CYS A 184 20.54 -11.16 -8.69
C CYS A 184 19.68 -11.03 -7.43
N LEU A 185 19.53 -9.82 -6.90
CA LEU A 185 18.67 -9.53 -5.74
C LEU A 185 17.18 -9.67 -6.06
N ILE A 186 16.76 -9.21 -7.23
CA ILE A 186 15.38 -9.40 -7.71
C ILE A 186 15.06 -10.89 -7.82
N GLU A 187 15.96 -11.72 -8.36
CA GLU A 187 15.78 -13.17 -8.40
C GLU A 187 15.79 -13.82 -7.00
N SER A 188 16.73 -13.44 -6.14
CA SER A 188 16.84 -13.97 -4.77
C SER A 188 15.66 -13.54 -3.90
N LEU A 189 15.26 -12.26 -3.94
CA LEU A 189 14.08 -11.77 -3.26
C LEU A 189 12.80 -12.37 -3.84
N THR A 190 12.71 -12.54 -5.15
CA THR A 190 11.58 -13.18 -5.80
C THR A 190 11.45 -14.63 -5.36
N ARG A 191 12.54 -15.40 -5.24
CA ARG A 191 12.52 -16.78 -4.74
C ARG A 191 12.19 -16.86 -3.25
N SER A 192 12.77 -16.02 -2.42
CA SER A 192 12.54 -15.98 -0.97
C SER A 192 11.14 -15.43 -0.62
N LEU A 193 10.63 -14.50 -1.40
CA LEU A 193 9.37 -13.80 -1.19
C LEU A 193 8.21 -14.37 -2.00
N MET A 194 8.44 -15.26 -2.99
CA MET A 194 7.39 -16.11 -3.56
C MET A 194 6.78 -17.07 -2.51
N GLN A 195 7.53 -17.40 -1.47
CA GLN A 195 6.94 -17.99 -0.27
C GLN A 195 6.16 -16.98 0.58
N SER A 196 6.33 -15.66 0.40
CA SER A 196 5.73 -14.59 1.22
C SER A 196 5.27 -13.32 0.50
N SER A 197 4.91 -13.35 -0.79
CA SER A 197 4.10 -12.32 -1.46
C SER A 197 4.77 -11.01 -1.93
N VAL A 198 5.68 -11.07 -2.88
CA VAL A 198 6.14 -9.87 -3.62
C VAL A 198 6.12 -10.13 -5.12
N VAL A 199 5.60 -9.19 -5.89
CA VAL A 199 5.63 -9.20 -7.36
C VAL A 199 6.46 -8.03 -7.84
N THR A 200 7.52 -8.31 -8.59
CA THR A 200 8.33 -7.29 -9.26
C THR A 200 8.09 -7.40 -10.76
N ARG A 201 7.67 -6.32 -11.42
CA ARG A 201 7.75 -6.17 -12.89
C ARG A 201 8.77 -5.10 -13.22
N GLN A 202 9.72 -5.44 -14.08
CA GLN A 202 10.54 -4.45 -14.76
C GLN A 202 9.67 -3.67 -15.76
N ALA A 203 9.69 -2.33 -15.68
CA ALA A 203 9.29 -1.49 -16.79
C ALA A 203 10.42 -1.51 -17.85
N ARG A 204 10.05 -1.82 -19.09
CA ARG A 204 10.89 -1.58 -20.28
C ARG A 204 10.70 -0.17 -20.74
#